data_46dde9939cb67480a7eaa8ba06871ae5
#
_entry.id   46dde9939cb67480a7eaa8ba06871ae5
#
_cell.length_a   1.000
_cell.length_b   1.000
_cell.length_c   1.000
_cell.angle_alpha   90.00
_cell.angle_beta   90.00
_cell.angle_gamma   90.00
#
_symmetry.space_group_name_H-M   'P 1'
#
loop_
_entity.id
_entity.type
_entity.pdbx_description
1 polymer ?
#
loop_
_entity_poly.entity_id
_entity_poly.type
_entity_poly.pdbx_seq_one_letter_code
_entity_poly.pdbx_strand_id
1 'polypeptide(L)'
;WTAKGGMIVGNGDKGRGYLTYAPNKSVVDLEMKFSYRFPGKGNSGVSIRAIVDKTRKRDFQSYHADLGHLGIGKNVMGAWDFHTPGRKEHRCFRGDRLVIAEDDKPTITPIKDALTAGDIKKGDWNSVHIIAKGNSFKLYINDKLSSEFTEHLPKAKRLKSGMIQLQLHDPGMIVHFKDLKLKVLK
;
A
#
# COMPACT_ATOMS: atom_id res chain seq x y z
N TRP A 1 -6.61 -16.42 -5.61
CA TRP A 1 -5.19 -16.41 -5.32
C TRP A 1 -4.61 -17.81 -5.49
N THR A 2 -3.50 -17.94 -6.20
CA THR A 2 -2.78 -19.22 -6.41
C THR A 2 -1.28 -19.01 -6.26
N ALA A 3 -0.58 -20.06 -5.82
CA ALA A 3 0.88 -20.11 -5.85
C ALA A 3 1.31 -20.92 -7.07
N LYS A 4 2.12 -20.34 -7.98
CA LYS A 4 2.58 -21.01 -9.20
C LYS A 4 3.95 -20.48 -9.62
N GLY A 5 4.90 -21.37 -9.87
CA GLY A 5 6.23 -21.01 -10.41
C GLY A 5 6.98 -20.00 -9.51
N GLY A 6 6.95 -20.16 -8.19
CA GLY A 6 7.59 -19.25 -7.25
C GLY A 6 6.90 -17.89 -7.09
N MET A 7 5.71 -17.72 -7.65
CA MET A 7 4.93 -16.48 -7.61
C MET A 7 3.60 -16.69 -6.89
N ILE A 8 3.08 -15.63 -6.31
CA ILE A 8 1.67 -15.50 -5.93
C ILE A 8 0.96 -14.82 -7.11
N VAL A 9 -0.06 -15.47 -7.63
CA VAL A 9 -0.92 -14.95 -8.71
C VAL A 9 -2.27 -14.59 -8.12
N GLY A 10 -2.60 -13.31 -8.21
CA GLY A 10 -3.92 -12.79 -7.91
C GLY A 10 -4.75 -12.70 -9.18
N ASN A 11 -5.93 -13.31 -9.16
CA ASN A 11 -6.91 -13.25 -10.23
C ASN A 11 -8.20 -12.64 -9.68
N GLY A 12 -8.62 -11.52 -10.26
CA GLY A 12 -9.79 -10.74 -9.86
C GLY A 12 -11.12 -11.20 -10.44
N ASP A 13 -11.25 -12.41 -11.02
CA ASP A 13 -12.49 -12.88 -11.64
C ASP A 13 -13.70 -12.76 -10.72
N LYS A 14 -13.50 -12.90 -9.41
CA LYS A 14 -14.53 -12.73 -8.38
C LYS A 14 -14.61 -11.29 -7.83
N GLY A 15 -13.91 -10.35 -8.46
CA GLY A 15 -13.84 -8.96 -7.99
C GLY A 15 -12.86 -8.75 -6.85
N ARG A 16 -13.19 -7.79 -5.96
CA ARG A 16 -12.32 -7.41 -4.84
C ARG A 16 -12.04 -8.56 -3.88
N GLY A 17 -10.79 -8.68 -3.46
CA GLY A 17 -10.38 -9.71 -2.51
C GLY A 17 -9.03 -9.41 -1.88
N TYR A 18 -8.74 -10.12 -0.79
CA TYR A 18 -7.51 -9.93 -0.02
C TYR A 18 -6.82 -11.25 0.26
N LEU A 19 -5.50 -11.28 0.13
CA LEU A 19 -4.65 -12.35 0.64
C LEU A 19 -3.96 -11.87 1.91
N THR A 20 -4.33 -12.43 3.05
CA THR A 20 -3.83 -12.02 4.36
C THR A 20 -2.64 -12.86 4.80
N TYR A 21 -1.59 -12.22 5.32
CA TYR A 21 -0.48 -12.88 5.98
C TYR A 21 -0.95 -13.52 7.29
N ALA A 22 -1.06 -14.84 7.30
CA ALA A 22 -1.67 -15.60 8.40
C ALA A 22 -0.82 -15.70 9.69
N PRO A 23 0.53 -15.82 9.63
CA PRO A 23 1.34 -16.09 10.83
C PRO A 23 1.28 -15.00 11.90
N ASN A 24 1.02 -13.73 11.52
CA ASN A 24 0.87 -12.64 12.48
C ASN A 24 -0.22 -11.66 12.02
N LYS A 25 -1.28 -11.55 12.80
CA LYS A 25 -2.42 -10.66 12.52
C LYS A 25 -2.34 -9.33 13.29
N SER A 26 -1.24 -9.06 13.99
CA SER A 26 -1.05 -7.85 14.80
C SER A 26 0.35 -7.25 14.62
N VAL A 27 0.76 -7.05 13.36
CA VAL A 27 2.04 -6.43 13.05
C VAL A 27 1.98 -4.93 13.33
N VAL A 28 2.96 -4.43 14.09
CA VAL A 28 3.09 -3.00 14.44
C VAL A 28 4.01 -2.33 13.43
N ASP A 29 5.30 -2.67 13.48
CA ASP A 29 6.34 -2.09 12.65
C ASP A 29 6.92 -3.17 11.72
N LEU A 30 7.21 -2.77 10.50
CA LEU A 30 7.66 -3.71 9.49
C LEU A 30 8.56 -3.07 8.44
N GLU A 31 9.34 -3.91 7.81
CA GLU A 31 9.99 -3.69 6.53
C GLU A 31 9.60 -4.83 5.60
N MET A 32 9.05 -4.51 4.43
CA MET A 32 8.59 -5.49 3.45
C MET A 32 9.17 -5.18 2.08
N LYS A 33 9.74 -6.19 1.43
CA LYS A 33 10.26 -6.12 0.07
C LYS A 33 9.65 -7.21 -0.79
N PHE A 34 9.33 -6.87 -2.04
CA PHE A 34 8.82 -7.82 -3.04
C PHE A 34 8.91 -7.22 -4.43
N SER A 35 8.60 -8.02 -5.44
CA SER A 35 8.38 -7.55 -6.80
C SER A 35 6.94 -7.81 -7.22
N TYR A 36 6.36 -6.90 -8.01
CA TYR A 36 5.04 -7.07 -8.60
C TYR A 36 5.05 -6.75 -10.09
N ARG A 37 4.08 -7.29 -10.83
CA ARG A 37 3.78 -6.89 -12.20
C ARG A 37 2.30 -7.08 -12.52
N PHE A 38 1.81 -6.29 -13.46
CA PHE A 38 0.52 -6.49 -14.11
C PHE A 38 0.76 -6.92 -15.55
N PRO A 39 0.32 -8.11 -15.98
CA PRO A 39 0.31 -8.48 -17.40
C PRO A 39 -0.57 -7.58 -18.26
N GLY A 40 -1.57 -6.96 -17.66
CA GLY A 40 -2.50 -6.02 -18.27
C GLY A 40 -2.76 -4.80 -17.38
N LYS A 41 -3.99 -4.30 -17.39
CA LYS A 41 -4.46 -3.26 -16.47
C LYS A 41 -4.92 -3.88 -15.15
N GLY A 42 -4.87 -3.13 -14.08
CA GLY A 42 -5.39 -3.54 -12.78
C GLY A 42 -5.01 -2.56 -11.69
N ASN A 43 -5.73 -2.64 -10.58
CA ASN A 43 -5.43 -1.92 -9.37
C ASN A 43 -5.25 -2.92 -8.22
N SER A 44 -4.19 -2.74 -7.46
CA SER A 44 -3.81 -3.57 -6.33
C SER A 44 -3.08 -2.73 -5.30
N GLY A 45 -2.64 -3.35 -4.23
CA GLY A 45 -1.80 -2.70 -3.23
C GLY A 45 -1.55 -3.57 -2.03
N VAL A 46 -0.86 -2.99 -1.06
CA VAL A 46 -0.55 -3.63 0.21
C VAL A 46 -1.18 -2.85 1.33
N SER A 47 -2.13 -3.47 2.02
CA SER A 47 -2.69 -2.94 3.26
C SER A 47 -1.82 -3.36 4.45
N ILE A 48 -1.44 -2.41 5.28
CA ILE A 48 -0.71 -2.65 6.52
C ILE A 48 -1.51 -2.11 7.71
N ARG A 49 -1.26 -2.67 8.89
CA ARG A 49 -2.04 -2.41 10.11
C ARG A 49 -3.54 -2.55 9.86
N ALA A 50 -3.92 -3.51 8.99
CA ALA A 50 -5.31 -3.70 8.60
C ALA A 50 -6.11 -4.34 9.73
N ILE A 51 -7.27 -3.77 10.02
CA ILE A 51 -8.26 -4.26 10.98
C ILE A 51 -9.63 -4.36 10.31
N VAL A 52 -10.47 -5.26 10.78
CA VAL A 52 -11.85 -5.36 10.27
C VAL A 52 -12.60 -4.05 10.50
N ASP A 53 -13.24 -3.54 9.46
CA ASP A 53 -14.03 -2.31 9.57
C ASP A 53 -15.41 -2.58 10.20
N LYS A 54 -15.55 -2.26 11.48
CA LYS A 54 -16.80 -2.41 12.21
C LYS A 54 -17.92 -1.47 11.69
N THR A 55 -17.57 -0.41 10.95
CA THR A 55 -18.56 0.49 10.35
C THR A 55 -19.21 -0.09 9.09
N ARG A 56 -18.67 -1.19 8.56
CA ARG A 56 -19.10 -1.87 7.34
C ARG A 56 -19.10 -1.00 6.07
N LYS A 57 -18.41 0.13 6.08
CA LYS A 57 -18.20 0.96 4.88
C LYS A 57 -17.16 0.35 3.94
N ARG A 58 -16.22 -0.43 4.52
CA ARG A 58 -15.18 -1.21 3.84
C ARG A 58 -15.05 -2.57 4.52
N ASP A 59 -14.36 -3.52 3.91
CA ASP A 59 -14.02 -4.78 4.58
C ASP A 59 -13.00 -4.55 5.70
N PHE A 60 -12.03 -3.66 5.45
CA PHE A 60 -10.93 -3.37 6.36
C PHE A 60 -10.62 -1.87 6.40
N GLN A 61 -10.21 -1.41 7.58
CA GLN A 61 -9.48 -0.15 7.75
C GLN A 61 -7.99 -0.43 7.66
N SER A 62 -7.22 0.41 6.95
CA SER A 62 -5.78 0.20 6.78
C SER A 62 -5.06 1.46 6.34
N TYR A 63 -3.73 1.47 6.43
CA TYR A 63 -2.87 2.26 5.58
C TYR A 63 -2.56 1.40 4.36
N HIS A 64 -2.81 1.94 3.17
CA HIS A 64 -2.71 1.18 1.93
C HIS A 64 -1.68 1.78 0.99
N ALA A 65 -0.64 1.01 0.68
CA ALA A 65 0.34 1.35 -0.36
C ALA A 65 -0.25 0.96 -1.72
N ASP A 66 -0.63 1.95 -2.52
CA ASP A 66 -1.29 1.72 -3.80
C ASP A 66 -0.30 1.25 -4.87
N LEU A 67 -0.62 0.15 -5.52
CA LEU A 67 0.14 -0.49 -6.59
C LEU A 67 -0.82 -0.78 -7.75
N GLY A 68 -1.05 0.21 -8.59
CA GLY A 68 -1.87 0.03 -9.76
C GLY A 68 -1.07 0.12 -11.05
N HIS A 69 -1.74 -0.04 -12.20
CA HIS A 69 -1.18 0.39 -13.46
C HIS A 69 -1.17 1.93 -13.55
N LEU A 70 -0.28 2.47 -14.35
CA LEU A 70 -0.33 3.91 -14.64
C LEU A 70 -1.68 4.25 -15.31
N GLY A 71 -2.43 5.17 -14.73
CA GLY A 71 -3.75 5.58 -15.24
C GLY A 71 -4.93 5.21 -14.35
N ILE A 72 -4.72 4.58 -13.19
CA ILE A 72 -5.80 4.40 -12.17
C ILE A 72 -6.27 5.72 -11.55
N GLY A 73 -5.51 6.78 -11.76
CA GLY A 73 -5.77 8.15 -11.30
C GLY A 73 -4.49 8.97 -11.36
N LYS A 74 -4.61 10.30 -11.30
CA LYS A 74 -3.45 11.18 -11.31
C LYS A 74 -2.60 10.95 -10.06
N ASN A 75 -1.39 10.40 -10.25
CA ASN A 75 -0.42 10.09 -9.19
C ASN A 75 -0.93 9.13 -8.08
N VAL A 76 -2.01 8.36 -8.31
CA VAL A 76 -2.53 7.39 -7.33
C VAL A 76 -1.60 6.19 -7.22
N MET A 77 -1.14 5.62 -8.34
CA MET A 77 -0.14 4.56 -8.29
C MET A 77 1.12 5.05 -7.60
N GLY A 78 1.51 4.37 -6.53
CA GLY A 78 2.62 4.75 -5.65
C GLY A 78 2.24 5.71 -4.51
N ALA A 79 0.94 5.92 -4.27
CA ALA A 79 0.40 6.72 -3.18
C ALA A 79 0.29 5.92 -1.86
N TRP A 80 0.05 6.65 -0.78
CA TRP A 80 -0.52 6.09 0.44
C TRP A 80 -1.97 6.51 0.58
N ASP A 81 -2.85 5.52 0.68
CA ASP A 81 -4.27 5.72 0.91
C ASP A 81 -4.65 5.42 2.36
N PHE A 82 -5.60 6.18 2.84
CA PHE A 82 -6.10 6.09 4.22
C PHE A 82 -7.49 5.44 4.21
N HIS A 83 -7.53 4.12 4.32
CA HIS A 83 -8.79 3.37 4.42
C HIS A 83 -9.34 3.41 5.85
N THR A 84 -9.55 4.62 6.36
CA THR A 84 -10.05 4.84 7.73
C THR A 84 -11.28 5.74 7.70
N PRO A 85 -12.32 5.47 8.50
CA PRO A 85 -13.51 6.30 8.54
C PRO A 85 -13.21 7.77 8.87
N GLY A 86 -13.89 8.68 8.18
CA GLY A 86 -13.75 10.12 8.39
C GLY A 86 -12.49 10.75 7.82
N ARG A 87 -11.59 9.96 7.23
CA ARG A 87 -10.38 10.49 6.57
C ARG A 87 -10.54 10.51 5.05
N LYS A 88 -9.95 11.52 4.42
CA LYS A 88 -9.83 11.55 2.96
C LYS A 88 -8.91 10.41 2.51
N GLU A 89 -9.37 9.57 1.58
CA GLU A 89 -8.66 8.39 1.12
C GLU A 89 -7.31 8.74 0.51
N HIS A 90 -7.32 9.49 -0.58
CA HIS A 90 -6.10 9.92 -1.25
C HIS A 90 -5.61 11.26 -0.68
N ARG A 91 -4.65 11.22 0.24
CA ARG A 91 -4.03 12.41 0.85
C ARG A 91 -2.53 12.51 0.56
N CYS A 92 -1.88 11.41 0.19
CA CYS A 92 -0.45 11.32 -0.01
C CYS A 92 -0.16 10.66 -1.35
N PHE A 93 -0.11 11.44 -2.41
CA PHE A 93 0.09 10.95 -3.78
C PHE A 93 1.56 10.59 -4.05
N ARG A 94 1.83 9.91 -5.16
CA ARG A 94 3.19 9.72 -5.65
C ARG A 94 3.87 11.08 -5.83
N GLY A 95 5.04 11.24 -5.22
CA GLY A 95 5.81 12.48 -5.19
C GLY A 95 5.62 13.29 -3.92
N ASP A 96 4.69 12.92 -3.04
CA ASP A 96 4.36 13.67 -1.85
C ASP A 96 5.06 13.16 -0.59
N ARG A 97 5.56 14.10 0.21
CA ARG A 97 5.82 13.94 1.63
C ARG A 97 4.70 14.61 2.40
N LEU A 98 3.90 13.82 3.10
CA LEU A 98 2.77 14.28 3.89
C LEU A 98 3.11 14.23 5.39
N VAL A 99 2.91 15.35 6.09
CA VAL A 99 2.91 15.39 7.57
C VAL A 99 1.51 15.74 8.03
N ILE A 100 0.96 14.93 8.93
CA ILE A 100 -0.36 15.13 9.54
C ILE A 100 -0.12 15.56 10.99
N ALA A 101 -0.52 16.77 11.34
CA ALA A 101 -0.39 17.33 12.69
C ALA A 101 -1.35 16.67 13.69
N GLU A 102 -1.23 16.98 14.98
CA GLU A 102 -2.11 16.45 16.04
C GLU A 102 -3.58 16.86 15.86
N ASP A 103 -3.82 18.02 15.26
CA ASP A 103 -5.16 18.54 14.92
C ASP A 103 -5.68 18.09 13.55
N ASP A 104 -5.04 17.08 12.94
CA ASP A 104 -5.35 16.50 11.62
C ASP A 104 -5.08 17.45 10.43
N LYS A 105 -4.39 18.56 10.62
CA LYS A 105 -4.00 19.41 9.49
C LYS A 105 -2.87 18.79 8.70
N PRO A 106 -3.01 18.66 7.36
CA PRO A 106 -1.97 18.15 6.50
C PRO A 106 -1.01 19.24 6.05
N THR A 107 0.28 18.92 6.02
CA THR A 107 1.30 19.66 5.28
C THR A 107 1.89 18.75 4.23
N ILE A 108 1.88 19.16 2.96
CA ILE A 108 2.41 18.38 1.85
C ILE A 108 3.60 19.15 1.27
N THR A 109 4.72 18.46 1.11
CA THR A 109 5.91 18.97 0.42
C THR A 109 6.34 17.97 -0.66
N PRO A 110 6.85 18.44 -1.81
CA PRO A 110 7.34 17.54 -2.85
C PRO A 110 8.60 16.80 -2.37
N ILE A 111 8.71 15.53 -2.74
CA ILE A 111 9.92 14.74 -2.55
C ILE A 111 10.88 15.08 -3.69
N LYS A 112 12.11 15.50 -3.36
CA LYS A 112 13.17 15.67 -4.34
C LYS A 112 13.53 14.31 -4.97
N ASP A 113 13.68 14.27 -6.29
CA ASP A 113 14.02 13.07 -7.06
C ASP A 113 13.06 11.88 -6.81
N ALA A 114 11.78 12.18 -6.57
CA ALA A 114 10.74 11.18 -6.35
C ALA A 114 10.54 10.26 -7.56
N LEU A 115 9.90 9.13 -7.31
CA LEU A 115 9.42 8.22 -8.37
C LEU A 115 8.54 8.99 -9.37
N THR A 116 8.83 8.81 -10.65
CA THR A 116 8.02 9.34 -11.75
C THR A 116 7.27 8.22 -12.48
N ALA A 117 6.33 8.57 -13.34
CA ALA A 117 5.67 7.58 -14.20
C ALA A 117 6.65 6.87 -15.17
N GLY A 118 7.73 7.56 -15.56
CA GLY A 118 8.77 7.00 -16.44
C GLY A 118 9.63 5.92 -15.79
N ASP A 119 9.67 5.88 -14.46
CA ASP A 119 10.44 4.88 -13.71
C ASP A 119 9.70 3.53 -13.59
N ILE A 120 8.42 3.48 -13.99
CA ILE A 120 7.59 2.27 -13.88
C ILE A 120 7.73 1.41 -15.12
N LYS A 121 8.11 0.16 -14.93
CA LYS A 121 8.25 -0.85 -15.97
C LYS A 121 6.88 -1.47 -16.27
N LYS A 122 6.19 -0.95 -17.31
CA LYS A 122 4.86 -1.42 -17.71
C LYS A 122 4.92 -2.89 -18.16
N GLY A 123 4.04 -3.72 -17.61
CA GLY A 123 3.97 -5.16 -17.94
C GLY A 123 5.13 -5.99 -17.40
N ASP A 124 6.14 -5.38 -16.79
CA ASP A 124 7.32 -6.05 -16.27
C ASP A 124 7.44 -5.87 -14.74
N TRP A 125 8.43 -6.52 -14.14
CA TRP A 125 8.64 -6.54 -12.71
C TRP A 125 9.13 -5.21 -12.16
N ASN A 126 8.40 -4.69 -11.18
CA ASN A 126 8.77 -3.52 -10.39
C ASN A 126 9.06 -3.96 -8.95
N SER A 127 10.20 -3.56 -8.42
CA SER A 127 10.52 -3.80 -7.02
C SER A 127 9.75 -2.84 -6.11
N VAL A 128 9.34 -3.32 -4.94
CA VAL A 128 8.66 -2.53 -3.91
C VAL A 128 9.38 -2.70 -2.59
N HIS A 129 9.53 -1.60 -1.86
CA HIS A 129 10.04 -1.60 -0.50
C HIS A 129 9.15 -0.69 0.37
N ILE A 130 8.48 -1.30 1.33
CA ILE A 130 7.63 -0.62 2.31
C ILE A 130 8.34 -0.62 3.65
N ILE A 131 8.40 0.55 4.30
CA ILE A 131 8.88 0.72 5.66
C ILE A 131 7.77 1.39 6.47
N ALA A 132 7.36 0.74 7.56
CA ALA A 132 6.43 1.30 8.53
C ALA A 132 7.06 1.19 9.91
N LYS A 133 7.39 2.34 10.53
CA LYS A 133 8.02 2.39 11.85
C LYS A 133 7.40 3.51 12.69
N GLY A 134 6.80 3.14 13.80
CA GLY A 134 6.11 4.09 14.67
C GLY A 134 4.97 4.81 13.95
N ASN A 135 5.15 6.08 13.68
CA ASN A 135 4.21 6.94 12.97
C ASN A 135 4.70 7.37 11.57
N SER A 136 5.78 6.79 11.07
CA SER A 136 6.40 7.12 9.78
C SER A 136 6.28 5.94 8.82
N PHE A 137 5.90 6.24 7.58
CA PHE A 137 5.60 5.27 6.53
C PHE A 137 6.24 5.71 5.22
N LYS A 138 6.95 4.80 4.55
CA LYS A 138 7.64 5.07 3.28
C LYS A 138 7.34 3.98 2.28
N LEU A 139 7.10 4.39 1.05
CA LEU A 139 6.91 3.52 -0.11
C LEU A 139 7.96 3.83 -1.16
N TYR A 140 8.78 2.84 -1.46
CA TYR A 140 9.73 2.89 -2.58
C TYR A 140 9.27 1.95 -3.68
N ILE A 141 9.45 2.35 -4.92
CA ILE A 141 9.25 1.52 -6.11
C ILE A 141 10.48 1.71 -7.01
N ASN A 142 11.09 0.61 -7.46
CA ASN A 142 12.32 0.61 -8.25
C ASN A 142 13.43 1.47 -7.60
N ASP A 143 13.61 1.30 -6.28
CA ASP A 143 14.58 1.98 -5.43
C ASP A 143 14.40 3.50 -5.30
N LYS A 144 13.36 4.08 -5.89
CA LYS A 144 13.00 5.48 -5.75
C LYS A 144 11.88 5.67 -4.73
N LEU A 145 12.00 6.68 -3.87
CA LEU A 145 10.95 7.05 -2.93
C LEU A 145 9.74 7.56 -3.71
N SER A 146 8.62 6.86 -3.58
CA SER A 146 7.37 7.20 -4.26
C SER A 146 6.56 8.19 -3.45
N SER A 147 6.29 7.84 -2.20
CA SER A 147 5.54 8.67 -1.26
C SER A 147 5.91 8.31 0.17
N GLU A 148 5.78 9.26 1.06
CA GLU A 148 5.95 9.02 2.48
C GLU A 148 5.00 9.86 3.32
N PHE A 149 4.57 9.33 4.46
CA PHE A 149 3.82 10.13 5.41
C PHE A 149 4.27 9.91 6.85
N THR A 150 4.09 10.94 7.65
CA THR A 150 4.23 10.89 9.12
C THR A 150 2.97 11.47 9.73
N GLU A 151 2.38 10.77 10.72
CA GLU A 151 1.19 11.27 11.38
C GLU A 151 1.40 11.45 12.88
N HIS A 152 1.04 12.63 13.37
CA HIS A 152 1.13 13.00 14.78
C HIS A 152 -0.22 12.96 15.50
N LEU A 153 -1.25 12.44 14.86
CA LEU A 153 -2.56 12.26 15.49
C LEU A 153 -2.46 11.56 16.85
N PRO A 154 -3.35 11.83 17.79
CA PRO A 154 -3.45 11.07 19.04
C PRO A 154 -3.55 9.56 18.80
N LYS A 155 -2.92 8.77 19.65
CA LYS A 155 -2.84 7.30 19.50
C LYS A 155 -4.21 6.63 19.30
N ALA A 156 -5.29 7.19 19.82
CA ALA A 156 -6.64 6.67 19.63
C ALA A 156 -7.19 6.84 18.20
N LYS A 157 -6.64 7.77 17.43
CA LYS A 157 -7.05 8.06 16.05
C LYS A 157 -6.16 7.38 14.99
N ARG A 158 -5.11 6.67 15.39
CA ARG A 158 -4.17 5.97 14.50
C ARG A 158 -4.38 4.46 14.52
N LEU A 159 -4.14 3.82 13.39
CA LEU A 159 -3.98 2.36 13.35
C LEU A 159 -2.61 2.00 13.94
N LYS A 160 -2.61 1.23 15.01
CA LYS A 160 -1.38 0.87 15.76
C LYS A 160 -0.74 -0.42 15.25
N SER A 161 -1.57 -1.41 15.00
CA SER A 161 -1.16 -2.75 14.55
C SER A 161 -2.29 -3.41 13.76
N GLY A 162 -1.99 -4.44 13.03
CA GLY A 162 -2.99 -5.21 12.31
C GLY A 162 -2.40 -6.17 11.30
N MET A 163 -3.24 -6.66 10.43
CA MET A 163 -2.89 -7.60 9.37
C MET A 163 -2.08 -6.90 8.26
N ILE A 164 -1.34 -7.72 7.51
CA ILE A 164 -0.74 -7.35 6.22
C ILE A 164 -1.51 -8.09 5.15
N GLN A 165 -1.94 -7.38 4.11
CA GLN A 165 -2.78 -7.94 3.06
C GLN A 165 -2.35 -7.46 1.68
N LEU A 166 -2.31 -8.37 0.69
CA LEU A 166 -2.29 -8.04 -0.72
C LEU A 166 -3.74 -7.90 -1.22
N GLN A 167 -4.02 -6.91 -2.07
CA GLN A 167 -5.36 -6.61 -2.54
C GLN A 167 -5.55 -7.01 -4.02
N LEU A 168 -6.76 -7.47 -4.36
CA LEU A 168 -7.35 -7.42 -5.69
C LEU A 168 -8.44 -6.37 -5.66
N HIS A 169 -8.41 -5.40 -6.57
CA HIS A 169 -9.39 -4.32 -6.58
C HIS A 169 -10.42 -4.47 -7.71
N ASP A 170 -9.95 -4.74 -8.93
CA ASP A 170 -10.81 -4.71 -10.12
C ASP A 170 -11.23 -6.11 -10.56
N PRO A 171 -12.47 -6.28 -11.05
CA PRO A 171 -12.89 -7.50 -11.73
C PRO A 171 -12.00 -7.79 -12.96
N GLY A 172 -11.64 -9.06 -13.16
CA GLY A 172 -10.85 -9.52 -14.31
C GLY A 172 -9.37 -9.11 -14.31
N MET A 173 -8.87 -8.42 -13.26
CA MET A 173 -7.46 -8.09 -13.16
C MET A 173 -6.59 -9.32 -12.89
N ILE A 174 -5.34 -9.26 -13.33
CA ILE A 174 -4.30 -10.23 -12.96
C ILE A 174 -3.10 -9.47 -12.42
N VAL A 175 -2.61 -9.87 -11.26
CA VAL A 175 -1.39 -9.35 -10.64
C VAL A 175 -0.49 -10.49 -10.19
N HIS A 176 0.80 -10.35 -10.40
CA HIS A 176 1.80 -11.29 -9.94
C HIS A 176 2.67 -10.66 -8.87
N PHE A 177 2.98 -11.42 -7.82
CA PHE A 177 3.93 -11.05 -6.77
C PHE A 177 4.99 -12.14 -6.64
N LYS A 178 6.24 -11.76 -6.39
CA LYS A 178 7.34 -12.68 -6.09
C LYS A 178 8.34 -12.07 -5.12
N ASP A 179 9.25 -12.90 -4.62
CA ASP A 179 10.37 -12.51 -3.75
C ASP A 179 9.90 -11.76 -2.49
N LEU A 180 8.75 -12.17 -1.93
CA LEU A 180 8.18 -11.52 -0.74
C LEU A 180 9.06 -11.80 0.48
N LYS A 181 9.58 -10.72 1.06
CA LYS A 181 10.38 -10.74 2.28
C LYS A 181 9.76 -9.79 3.28
N LEU A 182 9.48 -10.29 4.48
CA LEU A 182 8.91 -9.52 5.58
C LEU A 182 9.85 -9.58 6.78
N LYS A 183 10.21 -8.42 7.32
CA LYS A 183 10.88 -8.26 8.59
C LYS A 183 9.94 -7.51 9.54
N VAL A 184 9.49 -8.17 10.58
CA VAL A 184 8.79 -7.52 11.69
C VAL A 184 9.85 -6.84 12.56
N LEU A 185 9.72 -5.54 12.73
CA LEU A 185 10.65 -4.74 13.53
C LEU A 185 10.21 -4.79 15.00
N LYS A 186 11.19 -4.77 15.88
CA LYS A 186 10.97 -4.73 17.34
C LYS A 186 11.01 -3.29 17.82
#